data_1313f9d55461edb0a9a35860db215c1b
#
_entry.id   1313f9d55461edb0a9a35860db215c1b
#
_cell.length_a   1.000
_cell.length_b   1.000
_cell.length_c   1.000
_cell.angle_alpha   90.00
_cell.angle_beta   90.00
_cell.angle_gamma   90.00
#
_symmetry.space_group_name_H-M   'P 1'
#
loop_
_entity.id
_entity.type
_entity.pdbx_description
1 polymer ?
#
loop_
_entity_poly.entity_id
_entity_poly.type
_entity_poly.pdbx_seq_one_letter_code
_entity_poly.pdbx_strand_id
1 'polypeptide(L)'
;VWKNRMDAVGLGPNATGEEVFNAVYANSDTGNGDYASGDGNRYRGRGLIQITGKNTYQGVQDVLKGQGIIIDLINNPDLANDNKYTLPVALAFLEYAGLDDTSVDTITTNKLNDYINSGASREIAEDRWEEVIDLLELAGMREKAEELELRNEYAAQEKAGTTADGDIGPNSRTAMTNYLTQQGVTIP
;
A
#
# COMPACT_ATOMS: atom_id res chain seq x y z
N VAL A 1 18.85 2.87 10.39
CA VAL A 1 18.64 3.89 9.35
C VAL A 1 18.19 5.23 9.97
N TRP A 2 17.12 5.27 10.76
CA TRP A 2 16.57 6.52 11.34
C TRP A 2 17.57 7.22 12.26
N LYS A 3 18.20 6.46 13.18
CA LYS A 3 19.20 7.01 14.09
C LYS A 3 20.32 7.74 13.35
N ASN A 4 20.87 7.15 12.30
CA ASN A 4 21.96 7.78 11.52
C ASN A 4 21.54 9.10 10.85
N ARG A 5 20.29 9.20 10.40
CA ARG A 5 19.75 10.43 9.80
C ARG A 5 19.53 11.52 10.86
N MET A 6 19.08 11.14 12.05
CA MET A 6 18.93 12.06 13.18
C MET A 6 20.29 12.56 13.66
N ASP A 7 21.27 11.66 13.81
CA ASP A 7 22.63 12.00 14.22
C ASP A 7 23.30 12.96 13.22
N ALA A 8 23.04 12.78 11.91
CA ALA A 8 23.62 13.62 10.85
C ALA A 8 23.19 15.11 10.93
N VAL A 9 22.05 15.39 11.53
CA VAL A 9 21.53 16.76 11.77
C VAL A 9 21.62 17.17 13.25
N GLY A 10 22.30 16.37 14.08
CA GLY A 10 22.55 16.70 15.49
C GLY A 10 21.35 16.56 16.42
N LEU A 11 20.33 15.76 16.05
CA LEU A 11 19.15 15.56 16.89
C LEU A 11 19.45 14.64 18.06
N GLY A 12 19.06 15.09 19.26
CA GLY A 12 19.16 14.34 20.51
C GLY A 12 17.89 13.57 20.86
N PRO A 13 17.88 12.91 22.04
CA PRO A 13 16.75 12.08 22.49
C PRO A 13 15.45 12.87 22.78
N ASN A 14 15.55 14.19 22.89
CA ASN A 14 14.40 15.07 23.14
C ASN A 14 13.88 15.75 21.86
N ALA A 15 14.29 15.27 20.67
CA ALA A 15 13.83 15.81 19.41
C ALA A 15 12.29 15.69 19.28
N THR A 16 11.66 16.73 18.78
CA THR A 16 10.22 16.74 18.49
C THR A 16 9.89 15.82 17.31
N GLY A 17 8.64 15.38 17.18
CA GLY A 17 8.21 14.60 16.03
C GLY A 17 8.45 15.31 14.70
N GLU A 18 8.27 16.65 14.65
CA GLU A 18 8.59 17.45 13.47
C GLU A 18 10.06 17.38 13.07
N GLU A 19 10.97 17.59 14.03
CA GLU A 19 12.41 17.50 13.80
C GLU A 19 12.80 16.10 13.31
N VAL A 20 12.24 15.06 13.94
CA VAL A 20 12.48 13.66 13.54
C VAL A 20 12.00 13.42 12.09
N PHE A 21 10.78 13.82 11.72
CA PHE A 21 10.29 13.65 10.37
C PHE A 21 11.12 14.41 9.34
N ASN A 22 11.51 15.65 9.66
CA ASN A 22 12.37 16.44 8.79
C ASN A 22 13.75 15.81 8.59
N ALA A 23 14.32 15.18 9.61
CA ALA A 23 15.61 14.47 9.50
C ALA A 23 15.48 13.16 8.71
N VAL A 24 14.45 12.38 8.98
CA VAL A 24 14.27 11.04 8.40
C VAL A 24 13.92 11.09 6.93
N TYR A 25 13.08 12.05 6.53
CA TYR A 25 12.57 12.16 5.16
C TYR A 25 13.22 13.27 4.33
N ALA A 26 14.27 13.93 4.86
CA ALA A 26 15.07 14.88 4.07
C ALA A 26 15.77 14.21 2.91
N ASN A 27 15.92 14.93 1.80
CA ASN A 27 16.67 14.48 0.61
C ASN A 27 16.33 13.04 0.18
N SER A 28 15.07 12.64 0.36
CA SER A 28 14.60 11.32 -0.01
C SER A 28 14.21 11.26 -1.50
N ASP A 29 14.18 10.06 -2.06
CA ASP A 29 13.71 9.81 -3.43
C ASP A 29 12.23 10.20 -3.61
N THR A 30 11.56 10.55 -2.50
CA THR A 30 10.18 11.04 -2.48
C THR A 30 10.03 12.53 -2.85
N GLY A 31 11.12 13.21 -3.24
CA GLY A 31 11.11 14.59 -3.72
C GLY A 31 11.10 15.66 -2.62
N ASN A 32 11.29 15.27 -1.37
CA ASN A 32 11.44 16.22 -0.27
C ASN A 32 12.79 16.96 -0.37
N GLY A 33 12.82 18.22 0.05
CA GLY A 33 14.02 18.99 0.19
C GLY A 33 14.90 18.54 1.36
N ASP A 34 15.90 19.35 1.71
CA ASP A 34 16.77 19.11 2.85
C ASP A 34 16.03 19.24 4.20
N TYR A 35 16.75 19.00 5.30
CA TYR A 35 16.20 19.14 6.65
C TYR A 35 15.57 20.52 6.91
N ALA A 36 16.22 21.59 6.42
CA ALA A 36 15.75 22.96 6.65
C ALA A 36 14.48 23.32 5.86
N SER A 37 14.16 22.57 4.79
CA SER A 37 12.97 22.78 3.99
C SER A 37 11.67 22.53 4.76
N GLY A 38 11.71 21.66 5.78
CA GLY A 38 10.54 21.22 6.52
C GLY A 38 9.65 20.22 5.74
N ASP A 39 10.06 19.83 4.52
CA ASP A 39 9.27 18.97 3.66
C ASP A 39 9.03 17.57 4.28
N GLY A 40 9.98 17.06 5.08
CA GLY A 40 9.85 15.78 5.74
C GLY A 40 8.63 15.70 6.66
N ASN A 41 8.42 16.71 7.48
CA ASN A 41 7.23 16.81 8.33
C ASN A 41 5.99 17.24 7.52
N ARG A 42 6.15 18.17 6.58
CA ARG A 42 5.06 18.68 5.75
C ARG A 42 4.39 17.57 4.96
N TYR A 43 5.15 16.68 4.33
CA TYR A 43 4.67 15.57 3.50
C TYR A 43 4.83 14.21 4.18
N ARG A 44 4.69 14.16 5.52
CA ARG A 44 4.62 12.92 6.28
C ARG A 44 3.41 12.08 5.91
N GLY A 45 3.39 10.81 6.31
CA GLY A 45 2.28 9.89 6.05
C GLY A 45 0.92 10.42 6.51
N ARG A 46 -0.09 10.38 5.62
CA ARG A 46 -1.48 10.78 5.88
C ARG A 46 -2.48 9.94 5.09
N GLY A 47 -3.72 9.96 5.56
CA GLY A 47 -4.84 9.25 4.94
C GLY A 47 -4.82 7.75 5.20
N LEU A 48 -5.77 7.03 4.60
CA LEU A 48 -5.94 5.57 4.79
C LEU A 48 -4.70 4.76 4.40
N ILE A 49 -3.99 5.21 3.36
CA ILE A 49 -2.85 4.49 2.78
C ILE A 49 -1.50 5.12 3.15
N GLN A 50 -1.51 6.14 4.01
CA GLN A 50 -0.31 6.84 4.50
C GLN A 50 0.57 7.38 3.36
N ILE A 51 -0.02 8.13 2.38
CA ILE A 51 0.77 8.75 1.31
C ILE A 51 1.88 9.61 1.91
N THR A 52 3.11 9.44 1.43
CA THR A 52 4.31 10.04 2.01
C THR A 52 5.21 10.61 0.92
N GLY A 53 5.76 11.80 1.17
CA GLY A 53 6.71 12.48 0.28
C GLY A 53 6.05 13.37 -0.76
N LYS A 54 6.73 14.47 -1.07
CA LYS A 54 6.23 15.55 -1.93
C LYS A 54 5.78 15.08 -3.31
N ASN A 55 6.57 14.19 -3.95
CA ASN A 55 6.23 13.65 -5.25
C ASN A 55 4.92 12.85 -5.21
N THR A 56 4.70 12.07 -4.16
CA THR A 56 3.47 11.29 -3.98
C THR A 56 2.26 12.21 -3.81
N TYR A 57 2.38 13.23 -2.95
CA TYR A 57 1.31 14.23 -2.78
C TYR A 57 0.98 14.94 -4.09
N GLN A 58 2.00 15.30 -4.87
CA GLN A 58 1.80 15.93 -6.19
C GLN A 58 1.14 14.96 -7.18
N GLY A 59 1.64 13.73 -7.31
CA GLY A 59 1.10 12.73 -8.22
C GLY A 59 -0.36 12.39 -7.92
N VAL A 60 -0.69 12.18 -6.63
CA VAL A 60 -2.08 11.95 -6.18
C VAL A 60 -2.98 13.14 -6.49
N GLN A 61 -2.51 14.38 -6.24
CA GLN A 61 -3.25 15.59 -6.60
C GLN A 61 -3.52 15.67 -8.11
N ASP A 62 -2.55 15.32 -8.94
CA ASP A 62 -2.69 15.38 -10.39
C ASP A 62 -3.69 14.32 -10.90
N VAL A 63 -3.69 13.12 -10.34
CA VAL A 63 -4.70 12.09 -10.62
C VAL A 63 -6.10 12.60 -10.24
N LEU A 64 -6.28 13.10 -9.02
CA LEU A 64 -7.57 13.66 -8.56
C LEU A 64 -8.05 14.78 -9.46
N LYS A 65 -7.15 15.66 -9.89
CA LYS A 65 -7.46 16.74 -10.84
C LYS A 65 -7.93 16.18 -12.19
N GLY A 66 -7.30 15.13 -12.68
CA GLY A 66 -7.73 14.41 -13.90
C GLY A 66 -9.14 13.84 -13.78
N GLN A 67 -9.53 13.41 -12.59
CA GLN A 67 -10.87 12.91 -12.25
C GLN A 67 -11.89 14.04 -11.94
N GLY A 68 -11.51 15.32 -12.07
CA GLY A 68 -12.38 16.46 -11.78
C GLY A 68 -12.48 16.85 -10.29
N ILE A 69 -11.68 16.24 -9.43
CA ILE A 69 -11.62 16.55 -7.98
C ILE A 69 -10.51 17.58 -7.76
N ILE A 70 -10.91 18.82 -7.50
CA ILE A 70 -9.97 19.93 -7.28
C ILE A 70 -9.65 20.02 -5.78
N ILE A 71 -8.39 19.70 -5.45
CA ILE A 71 -7.85 19.71 -4.09
C ILE A 71 -6.40 20.20 -4.14
N ASP A 72 -5.97 20.93 -3.12
CA ASP A 72 -4.59 21.42 -2.99
C ASP A 72 -3.87 20.68 -1.87
N LEU A 73 -3.34 19.49 -2.19
CA LEU A 73 -2.59 18.66 -1.26
C LEU A 73 -1.16 19.16 -1.02
N ILE A 74 -0.64 19.99 -1.92
CA ILE A 74 0.73 20.53 -1.79
C ILE A 74 0.78 21.63 -0.75
N ASN A 75 -0.19 22.54 -0.77
CA ASN A 75 -0.24 23.60 0.23
C ASN A 75 -0.99 23.19 1.51
N ASN A 76 -1.92 22.25 1.42
CA ASN A 76 -2.73 21.76 2.52
C ASN A 76 -2.70 20.21 2.60
N PRO A 77 -1.55 19.59 2.95
CA PRO A 77 -1.42 18.14 2.97
C PRO A 77 -2.35 17.46 3.99
N ASP A 78 -2.83 18.15 5.01
CA ASP A 78 -3.77 17.63 6.00
C ASP A 78 -5.15 17.29 5.40
N LEU A 79 -5.49 17.80 4.22
CA LEU A 79 -6.69 17.41 3.49
C LEU A 79 -6.73 15.89 3.16
N ALA A 80 -5.60 15.22 3.12
CA ALA A 80 -5.55 13.77 2.97
C ALA A 80 -6.18 13.01 4.15
N ASN A 81 -6.30 13.64 5.32
CA ASN A 81 -6.98 13.11 6.50
C ASN A 81 -8.46 13.54 6.60
N ASP A 82 -8.92 14.47 5.75
CA ASP A 82 -10.31 14.92 5.76
C ASP A 82 -11.23 13.80 5.30
N ASN A 83 -12.31 13.54 6.05
CA ASN A 83 -13.28 12.48 5.75
C ASN A 83 -13.85 12.55 4.33
N LYS A 84 -13.92 13.73 3.75
CA LYS A 84 -14.39 13.95 2.37
C LYS A 84 -13.39 13.43 1.33
N TYR A 85 -12.10 13.52 1.62
CA TYR A 85 -11.04 13.28 0.64
C TYR A 85 -10.22 12.01 0.92
N THR A 86 -10.30 11.45 2.13
CA THR A 86 -9.42 10.35 2.54
C THR A 86 -9.57 9.11 1.65
N LEU A 87 -10.79 8.73 1.25
CA LEU A 87 -11.00 7.64 0.30
C LEU A 87 -10.61 8.00 -1.14
N PRO A 88 -11.05 9.14 -1.72
CA PRO A 88 -10.55 9.60 -3.02
C PRO A 88 -9.01 9.67 -3.11
N VAL A 89 -8.33 10.15 -2.08
CA VAL A 89 -6.86 10.20 -2.02
C VAL A 89 -6.25 8.80 -2.06
N ALA A 90 -6.82 7.85 -1.32
CA ALA A 90 -6.32 6.46 -1.32
C ALA A 90 -6.48 5.79 -2.70
N LEU A 91 -7.63 5.96 -3.34
CA LEU A 91 -7.86 5.42 -4.69
C LEU A 91 -6.96 6.06 -5.74
N ALA A 92 -6.80 7.39 -5.69
CA ALA A 92 -5.89 8.11 -6.58
C ALA A 92 -4.42 7.72 -6.37
N PHE A 93 -4.03 7.36 -5.15
CA PHE A 93 -2.69 6.82 -4.90
C PHE A 93 -2.49 5.47 -5.59
N LEU A 94 -3.47 4.57 -5.54
CA LEU A 94 -3.36 3.27 -6.22
C LEU A 94 -3.19 3.45 -7.73
N GLU A 95 -3.96 4.37 -8.35
CA GLU A 95 -3.80 4.72 -9.76
C GLU A 95 -2.41 5.34 -10.04
N TYR A 96 -1.96 6.29 -9.20
CA TYR A 96 -0.63 6.88 -9.30
C TYR A 96 0.49 5.83 -9.20
N ALA A 97 0.31 4.83 -8.35
CA ALA A 97 1.24 3.71 -8.18
C ALA A 97 1.21 2.71 -9.36
N GLY A 98 0.29 2.87 -10.30
CA GLY A 98 0.16 2.03 -11.49
C GLY A 98 -0.81 0.86 -11.35
N LEU A 99 -1.64 0.86 -10.29
CA LEU A 99 -2.75 -0.10 -10.17
C LEU A 99 -3.93 0.42 -10.97
N ASP A 100 -4.22 -0.21 -12.10
CA ASP A 100 -5.36 0.10 -12.95
C ASP A 100 -6.52 -0.89 -12.75
N ASP A 101 -7.68 -0.59 -13.35
CA ASP A 101 -8.88 -1.43 -13.25
C ASP A 101 -8.66 -2.86 -13.76
N THR A 102 -7.70 -3.08 -14.66
CA THR A 102 -7.40 -4.41 -15.20
C THR A 102 -6.60 -5.28 -14.22
N SER A 103 -5.95 -4.64 -13.26
CA SER A 103 -5.12 -5.29 -12.24
C SER A 103 -5.93 -5.76 -11.03
N VAL A 104 -7.11 -5.14 -10.76
CA VAL A 104 -7.88 -5.36 -9.52
C VAL A 104 -8.31 -6.81 -9.36
N ASP A 105 -8.73 -7.47 -10.43
CA ASP A 105 -9.19 -8.87 -10.38
C ASP A 105 -8.06 -9.89 -10.31
N THR A 106 -6.83 -9.48 -10.58
CA THR A 106 -5.66 -10.37 -10.67
C THR A 106 -4.55 -10.04 -9.69
N ILE A 107 -4.73 -8.99 -8.88
CA ILE A 107 -3.72 -8.56 -7.93
C ILE A 107 -3.62 -9.56 -6.78
N THR A 108 -2.39 -9.94 -6.46
CA THR A 108 -2.07 -10.79 -5.31
C THR A 108 -1.61 -9.91 -4.15
N THR A 109 -1.59 -10.48 -2.93
CA THR A 109 -1.12 -9.81 -1.71
C THR A 109 0.27 -9.22 -1.88
N ASN A 110 1.19 -10.00 -2.47
CA ASN A 110 2.56 -9.54 -2.68
C ASN A 110 2.64 -8.37 -3.66
N LYS A 111 1.90 -8.42 -4.77
CA LYS A 111 1.85 -7.31 -5.71
C LYS A 111 1.24 -6.05 -5.09
N LEU A 112 0.16 -6.20 -4.32
CA LEU A 112 -0.44 -5.08 -3.62
C LEU A 112 0.53 -4.47 -2.61
N ASN A 113 1.26 -5.31 -1.87
CA ASN A 113 2.30 -4.85 -0.95
C ASN A 113 3.41 -4.09 -1.68
N ASP A 114 3.86 -4.53 -2.85
CA ASP A 114 4.87 -3.85 -3.66
C ASP A 114 4.41 -2.47 -4.11
N TYR A 115 3.12 -2.30 -4.45
CA TYR A 115 2.54 -1.00 -4.80
C TYR A 115 2.44 -0.05 -3.60
N ILE A 116 2.01 -0.56 -2.44
CA ILE A 116 1.71 0.27 -1.26
C ILE A 116 2.97 0.53 -0.44
N ASN A 117 3.82 -0.48 -0.27
CA ASN A 117 4.99 -0.42 0.60
C ASN A 117 6.05 -1.46 0.22
N SER A 118 6.77 -1.23 -0.86
CA SER A 118 7.84 -2.11 -1.35
C SER A 118 8.96 -2.43 -0.34
N GLY A 119 9.00 -1.72 0.79
CA GLY A 119 9.96 -1.97 1.88
C GLY A 119 9.41 -2.83 3.02
N ALA A 120 8.13 -3.22 3.00
CA ALA A 120 7.57 -4.11 4.03
C ALA A 120 7.98 -5.57 3.76
N SER A 121 8.16 -6.34 4.84
CA SER A 121 8.38 -7.78 4.68
C SER A 121 7.11 -8.46 4.20
N ARG A 122 7.27 -9.53 3.42
CA ARG A 122 6.14 -10.38 3.00
C ARG A 122 5.37 -10.94 4.19
N GLU A 123 6.10 -11.38 5.23
CA GLU A 123 5.53 -11.90 6.47
C GLU A 123 4.51 -10.93 7.09
N ILE A 124 4.85 -9.64 7.18
CA ILE A 124 3.92 -8.61 7.71
C ILE A 124 2.69 -8.44 6.80
N ALA A 125 2.86 -8.53 5.48
CA ALA A 125 1.76 -8.41 4.54
C ALA A 125 0.80 -9.60 4.65
N GLU A 126 1.32 -10.81 4.79
CA GLU A 126 0.54 -12.05 4.99
C GLU A 126 -0.25 -12.01 6.31
N ASP A 127 0.41 -11.69 7.44
CA ASP A 127 -0.25 -11.58 8.75
C ASP A 127 -1.46 -10.62 8.70
N ARG A 128 -1.29 -9.45 8.06
CA ARG A 128 -2.37 -8.47 7.93
C ARG A 128 -3.50 -8.95 7.04
N TRP A 129 -3.18 -9.72 6.02
CA TRP A 129 -4.17 -10.30 5.12
C TRP A 129 -5.02 -11.34 5.83
N GLU A 130 -4.40 -12.20 6.63
CA GLU A 130 -5.10 -13.16 7.48
C GLU A 130 -6.03 -12.48 8.47
N GLU A 131 -5.59 -11.39 9.14
CA GLU A 131 -6.45 -10.59 10.03
C GLU A 131 -7.70 -10.06 9.31
N VAL A 132 -7.59 -9.64 8.05
CA VAL A 132 -8.73 -9.17 7.24
C VAL A 132 -9.69 -10.31 6.93
N ILE A 133 -9.19 -11.49 6.58
CA ILE A 133 -9.99 -12.68 6.32
C ILE A 133 -10.79 -13.06 7.57
N ASP A 134 -10.12 -13.15 8.72
CA ASP A 134 -10.75 -13.46 10.02
C ASP A 134 -11.87 -12.47 10.37
N LEU A 135 -11.64 -11.16 10.15
CA LEU A 135 -12.64 -10.11 10.39
C LEU A 135 -13.86 -10.25 9.47
N LEU A 136 -13.66 -10.63 8.21
CA LEU A 136 -14.74 -10.85 7.25
C LEU A 136 -15.56 -12.08 7.62
N GLU A 137 -14.94 -13.16 8.06
CA GLU A 137 -15.64 -14.36 8.58
C GLU A 137 -16.45 -14.03 9.81
N LEU A 138 -15.88 -13.30 10.77
CA LEU A 138 -16.56 -12.86 11.99
C LEU A 138 -17.77 -11.96 11.67
N ALA A 139 -17.67 -11.14 10.62
CA ALA A 139 -18.77 -10.31 10.13
C ALA A 139 -19.84 -11.08 9.34
N GLY A 140 -19.68 -12.40 9.17
CA GLY A 140 -20.59 -13.24 8.40
C GLY A 140 -20.46 -13.11 6.88
N MET A 141 -19.37 -12.53 6.40
CA MET A 141 -19.07 -12.34 4.97
C MET A 141 -18.19 -13.48 4.43
N ARG A 142 -18.57 -14.71 4.70
CA ARG A 142 -17.77 -15.90 4.38
C ARG A 142 -17.39 -16.01 2.90
N GLU A 143 -18.31 -15.77 1.97
CA GLU A 143 -18.04 -15.82 0.54
C GLU A 143 -16.94 -14.83 0.13
N LYS A 144 -16.95 -13.63 0.73
CA LYS A 144 -15.92 -12.62 0.49
C LYS A 144 -14.58 -12.99 1.14
N ALA A 145 -14.60 -13.59 2.33
CA ALA A 145 -13.40 -14.08 2.99
C ALA A 145 -12.74 -15.20 2.16
N GLU A 146 -13.50 -16.17 1.67
CA GLU A 146 -13.01 -17.25 0.80
C GLU A 146 -12.44 -16.72 -0.51
N GLU A 147 -13.06 -15.68 -1.12
CA GLU A 147 -12.53 -15.01 -2.31
C GLU A 147 -11.16 -14.38 -2.03
N LEU A 148 -11.04 -13.64 -0.92
CA LEU A 148 -9.80 -12.98 -0.53
C LEU A 148 -8.70 -13.97 -0.13
N GLU A 149 -9.05 -15.06 0.54
CA GLU A 149 -8.11 -16.13 0.89
C GLU A 149 -7.47 -16.75 -0.36
N LEU A 150 -8.26 -16.93 -1.44
CA LEU A 150 -7.73 -17.42 -2.73
C LEU A 150 -6.83 -16.41 -3.45
N ARG A 151 -6.91 -15.13 -3.11
CA ARG A 151 -6.03 -14.09 -3.65
C ARG A 151 -4.67 -14.03 -2.93
N ASN A 152 -4.56 -14.62 -1.75
CA ASN A 152 -3.27 -14.78 -1.09
C ASN A 152 -2.42 -15.82 -1.83
N GLU A 153 -1.21 -15.43 -2.25
CA GLU A 153 -0.35 -16.27 -3.08
C GLU A 153 0.01 -17.60 -2.41
N TYR A 154 0.28 -17.58 -1.11
CA TYR A 154 0.63 -18.78 -0.34
C TYR A 154 -0.58 -19.69 -0.14
N ALA A 155 -1.69 -19.13 0.32
CA ALA A 155 -2.92 -19.90 0.54
C ALA A 155 -3.46 -20.50 -0.78
N ALA A 156 -3.37 -19.75 -1.88
CA ALA A 156 -3.76 -20.24 -3.20
C ALA A 156 -2.88 -21.39 -3.68
N GLN A 157 -1.57 -21.33 -3.45
CA GLN A 157 -0.64 -22.43 -3.77
C GLN A 157 -0.90 -23.66 -2.92
N GLU A 158 -1.11 -23.49 -1.61
CA GLU A 158 -1.41 -24.59 -0.68
C GLU A 158 -2.71 -25.30 -1.06
N LYS A 159 -3.80 -24.56 -1.30
CA LYS A 159 -5.10 -25.09 -1.72
C LYS A 159 -5.03 -25.80 -3.07
N ALA A 160 -4.19 -25.32 -3.98
CA ALA A 160 -3.94 -25.98 -5.27
C ALA A 160 -2.97 -27.19 -5.17
N GLY A 161 -2.43 -27.49 -3.98
CA GLY A 161 -1.51 -28.60 -3.75
C GLY A 161 -0.14 -28.41 -4.40
N THR A 162 0.33 -27.18 -4.50
CA THR A 162 1.68 -26.84 -4.96
C THR A 162 2.58 -26.42 -3.79
N THR A 163 3.86 -26.17 -4.04
CA THR A 163 4.75 -25.62 -3.03
C THR A 163 4.36 -24.18 -2.72
N ALA A 164 4.06 -23.88 -1.47
CA ALA A 164 3.75 -22.54 -1.00
C ALA A 164 5.06 -21.76 -0.76
N ASP A 165 5.55 -21.09 -1.79
CA ASP A 165 6.79 -20.29 -1.78
C ASP A 165 6.55 -18.81 -2.12
N GLY A 166 5.29 -18.43 -2.39
CA GLY A 166 4.89 -17.08 -2.77
C GLY A 166 5.29 -16.69 -4.20
N ASP A 167 5.83 -17.65 -4.99
CA ASP A 167 6.18 -17.41 -6.39
C ASP A 167 5.23 -18.13 -7.34
N ILE A 168 4.33 -17.39 -7.97
CA ILE A 168 3.32 -17.93 -8.88
C ILE A 168 3.92 -18.18 -10.26
N GLY A 169 4.72 -19.25 -10.36
CA GLY A 169 5.26 -19.76 -11.62
C GLY A 169 4.22 -20.50 -12.49
N PRO A 170 4.61 -20.97 -13.71
CA PRO A 170 3.68 -21.64 -14.63
C PRO A 170 3.01 -22.90 -14.04
N ASN A 171 3.72 -23.67 -13.23
CA ASN A 171 3.17 -24.87 -12.60
C ASN A 171 2.12 -24.54 -11.54
N SER A 172 2.40 -23.54 -10.69
CA SER A 172 1.46 -23.06 -9.68
C SER A 172 0.20 -22.49 -10.35
N ARG A 173 0.35 -21.69 -11.42
CA ARG A 173 -0.81 -21.17 -12.19
C ARG A 173 -1.68 -22.29 -12.74
N THR A 174 -1.09 -23.34 -13.32
CA THR A 174 -1.84 -24.49 -13.85
C THR A 174 -2.60 -25.22 -12.75
N ALA A 175 -1.97 -25.46 -11.59
CA ALA A 175 -2.60 -26.13 -10.46
C ALA A 175 -3.74 -25.30 -9.88
N MET A 176 -3.55 -23.99 -9.71
CA MET A 176 -4.58 -23.07 -9.23
C MET A 176 -5.77 -22.98 -10.21
N THR A 177 -5.50 -22.91 -11.52
CA THR A 177 -6.55 -22.95 -12.56
C THR A 177 -7.38 -24.23 -12.46
N ASN A 178 -6.72 -25.38 -12.31
CA ASN A 178 -7.41 -26.67 -12.16
C ASN A 178 -8.25 -26.71 -10.88
N TYR A 179 -7.69 -26.23 -9.76
CA TYR A 179 -8.42 -26.15 -8.50
C TYR A 179 -9.68 -25.29 -8.62
N LEU A 180 -9.57 -24.06 -9.13
CA LEU A 180 -10.70 -23.15 -9.31
C LEU A 180 -11.76 -23.71 -10.24
N THR A 181 -11.36 -24.38 -11.35
CA THR A 181 -12.27 -25.05 -12.28
C THR A 181 -13.06 -26.16 -11.58
N GLN A 182 -12.42 -26.94 -10.70
CA GLN A 182 -13.09 -27.97 -9.88
C GLN A 182 -14.09 -27.38 -8.89
N GLN A 183 -13.87 -26.16 -8.42
CA GLN A 183 -14.79 -25.42 -7.57
C GLN A 183 -15.93 -24.74 -8.36
N GLY A 184 -15.99 -24.92 -9.69
CA GLY A 184 -17.03 -24.34 -10.54
C GLY A 184 -16.79 -22.89 -10.96
N VAL A 185 -15.60 -22.35 -10.71
CA VAL A 185 -15.18 -21.02 -11.16
C VAL A 185 -14.82 -21.06 -12.64
N THR A 186 -15.48 -20.23 -13.45
CA THR A 186 -15.10 -20.05 -14.86
C THR A 186 -13.93 -19.07 -14.93
N ILE A 187 -12.79 -19.53 -15.43
CA ILE A 187 -11.61 -18.71 -15.66
C ILE A 187 -11.61 -18.31 -17.13
N PRO A 188 -11.57 -16.99 -17.43
CA PRO A 188 -11.61 -16.49 -18.80
C PRO A 188 -10.34 -16.83 -19.59
#